data_a6049e6d0f090f812a26e7d77e8bed23
#
_entry.id   a6049e6d0f090f812a26e7d77e8bed23
#
_cell.length_a   1.000
_cell.length_b   1.000
_cell.length_c   1.000
_cell.angle_alpha   90.00
_cell.angle_beta   90.00
_cell.angle_gamma   90.00
#
_symmetry.space_group_name_H-M   'P 1'
#
loop_
_entity.id
_entity.type
_entity.pdbx_description
1 polymer ?
#
loop_
_entity_poly.entity_id
_entity_poly.type
_entity_poly.pdbx_seq_one_letter_code
_entity_poly.pdbx_strand_id
1 'polypeptide(L)'
;MPSAFSDLTKNAQWYLEQVDPVKPAEAFTWQVMAARSYLALGQAKPASALYQQIQKQAQSAEQKAQLQLLQAHLLLAQGNANQALILLEGKPDVPLDADTQKNWYRQRVVLQLDINNKFGAAKSLILMEPYLAQNELATNHQQIWSLLKSMTPSTLQALEEAPAPDVTTGWLRLAALVNEFGAQPSQLARQLAGWKQAFPDHPAQKDMPAGLGDLATSHINALQQIAVFLPLSGNLEPQGAAIRNGMLMSYKENQSQFTLNFYDTQTKAMGELYKQAIQEGANMIIGPLLKDRVEELLKANPTVPVLALNELDKPIVNDSTFYFSLSAAADAAQAAQYLYGQGYRKPLLIAAQGRIGYSSIKAFEQAWATVSQDKPVVATFGARNEVQGMVKNALSGRSTARAGEVVQLSAAAPRSIDVVYVVANSLETRMIKPYVDISVNPMGSLPIYSSSRSYDSATTEVASELNGMHISDMPLMLGGYEQQREQIALLWPQTQGDLMRLFALGYDAVSLAENLPQMRKVNAMQQPGMSGQLSVDANGNIVRVLDWATYQNGELVSDSAAPQLEGAPNEGSSGTDESAVAEPVSVTDEQGTTL
;
A
#
# COMPACT_ATOMS: atom_id res chain seq x y z
N MET A 1 -44.43 4.04 -1.63
CA MET A 1 -43.60 5.09 -2.24
C MET A 1 -42.12 4.74 -1.98
N PRO A 2 -41.19 4.87 -2.94
CA PRO A 2 -39.80 4.63 -2.68
C PRO A 2 -39.23 5.66 -1.71
N SER A 3 -38.13 5.33 -1.01
CA SER A 3 -37.37 6.31 -0.24
C SER A 3 -36.69 7.32 -1.17
N ALA A 4 -36.47 8.55 -0.69
CA ALA A 4 -35.73 9.58 -1.42
C ALA A 4 -34.29 9.14 -1.76
N PHE A 5 -33.77 8.14 -1.03
CA PHE A 5 -32.41 7.58 -1.19
C PHE A 5 -32.39 6.11 -1.62
N SER A 6 -33.51 5.53 -2.07
CA SER A 6 -33.50 4.22 -2.74
C SER A 6 -32.67 4.25 -4.04
N ASP A 7 -32.35 3.08 -4.57
CA ASP A 7 -31.53 2.95 -5.77
C ASP A 7 -32.18 3.63 -6.99
N LEU A 8 -31.37 4.35 -7.73
CA LEU A 8 -31.81 5.08 -8.92
C LEU A 8 -31.92 4.11 -10.11
N THR A 9 -33.13 3.95 -10.64
CA THR A 9 -33.39 3.09 -11.80
C THR A 9 -33.76 3.84 -13.07
N LYS A 10 -33.98 5.17 -12.96
CA LYS A 10 -34.44 6.05 -14.05
C LYS A 10 -33.59 7.31 -14.11
N ASN A 11 -33.72 8.05 -15.20
CA ASN A 11 -33.09 9.37 -15.36
C ASN A 11 -33.82 10.46 -14.60
N ALA A 12 -33.20 11.63 -14.45
CA ALA A 12 -33.75 12.76 -13.71
C ALA A 12 -35.10 13.27 -14.27
N GLN A 13 -35.23 13.27 -15.60
CA GLN A 13 -36.46 13.75 -16.26
C GLN A 13 -37.65 12.86 -15.89
N TRP A 14 -37.47 11.55 -15.89
CA TRP A 14 -38.54 10.62 -15.50
C TRP A 14 -38.99 10.86 -14.05
N TYR A 15 -38.07 11.11 -13.11
CA TYR A 15 -38.43 11.42 -11.71
C TYR A 15 -39.16 12.75 -11.60
N LEU A 16 -38.80 13.76 -12.39
CA LEU A 16 -39.49 15.04 -12.41
C LEU A 16 -40.93 14.93 -12.96
N GLU A 17 -41.18 14.02 -13.90
CA GLU A 17 -42.54 13.75 -14.43
C GLU A 17 -43.47 13.08 -13.40
N GLN A 18 -42.92 12.51 -12.31
CA GLN A 18 -43.71 11.93 -11.21
C GLN A 18 -44.14 12.99 -10.17
N VAL A 19 -43.66 14.22 -10.27
CA VAL A 19 -43.95 15.30 -9.29
C VAL A 19 -45.37 15.75 -9.40
N ASP A 20 -46.19 15.47 -8.37
CA ASP A 20 -47.55 15.93 -8.24
C ASP A 20 -47.60 17.08 -7.20
N PRO A 21 -47.93 18.33 -7.61
CA PRO A 21 -48.01 19.46 -6.70
C PRO A 21 -49.07 19.30 -5.59
N VAL A 22 -50.05 18.43 -5.79
CA VAL A 22 -51.13 18.20 -4.81
C VAL A 22 -50.62 17.30 -3.66
N LYS A 23 -49.52 16.61 -3.89
CA LYS A 23 -48.88 15.67 -2.91
C LYS A 23 -47.47 16.12 -2.52
N PRO A 24 -47.33 17.15 -1.70
CA PRO A 24 -46.04 17.80 -1.46
C PRO A 24 -44.96 16.86 -0.87
N ALA A 25 -45.32 15.90 -0.04
CA ALA A 25 -44.37 14.93 0.52
C ALA A 25 -43.84 13.95 -0.56
N GLU A 26 -44.71 13.50 -1.47
CA GLU A 26 -44.31 12.65 -2.60
C GLU A 26 -43.48 13.45 -3.61
N ALA A 27 -43.92 14.70 -3.89
CA ALA A 27 -43.20 15.61 -4.77
C ALA A 27 -41.77 15.87 -4.32
N PHE A 28 -41.57 16.11 -3.02
CA PHE A 28 -40.23 16.26 -2.43
C PHE A 28 -39.34 15.04 -2.69
N THR A 29 -39.84 13.83 -2.45
CA THR A 29 -39.11 12.60 -2.69
C THR A 29 -38.67 12.44 -4.14
N TRP A 30 -39.57 12.65 -5.10
CA TRP A 30 -39.24 12.57 -6.53
C TRP A 30 -38.24 13.63 -6.97
N GLN A 31 -38.31 14.82 -6.43
CA GLN A 31 -37.36 15.91 -6.70
C GLN A 31 -35.96 15.58 -6.14
N VAL A 32 -35.87 15.00 -4.94
CA VAL A 32 -34.56 14.53 -4.39
C VAL A 32 -33.96 13.43 -5.26
N MET A 33 -34.78 12.45 -5.71
CA MET A 33 -34.31 11.39 -6.63
C MET A 33 -33.85 11.97 -7.96
N ALA A 34 -34.55 12.97 -8.52
CA ALA A 34 -34.11 13.66 -9.72
C ALA A 34 -32.77 14.38 -9.54
N ALA A 35 -32.60 15.11 -8.43
CA ALA A 35 -31.34 15.79 -8.14
C ALA A 35 -30.17 14.79 -8.00
N ARG A 36 -30.38 13.66 -7.33
CA ARG A 36 -29.40 12.55 -7.23
C ARG A 36 -29.08 11.96 -8.60
N SER A 37 -30.09 11.78 -9.47
CA SER A 37 -29.90 11.29 -10.83
C SER A 37 -29.04 12.24 -11.68
N TYR A 38 -29.23 13.55 -11.55
CA TYR A 38 -28.35 14.55 -12.19
C TYR A 38 -26.92 14.43 -11.68
N LEU A 39 -26.71 14.26 -10.36
CA LEU A 39 -25.37 14.09 -9.78
C LEU A 39 -24.67 12.80 -10.26
N ALA A 40 -25.41 11.70 -10.35
CA ALA A 40 -24.90 10.45 -10.86
C ALA A 40 -24.40 10.53 -12.31
N LEU A 41 -24.95 11.49 -13.10
CA LEU A 41 -24.54 11.78 -14.47
C LEU A 41 -23.49 12.93 -14.56
N GLY A 42 -22.92 13.36 -13.44
CA GLY A 42 -21.95 14.48 -13.39
C GLY A 42 -22.55 15.86 -13.66
N GLN A 43 -23.88 15.98 -13.67
CA GLN A 43 -24.60 17.21 -13.98
C GLN A 43 -24.85 18.04 -12.71
N ALA A 44 -23.81 18.59 -12.11
CA ALA A 44 -23.89 19.31 -10.85
C ALA A 44 -24.73 20.60 -10.92
N LYS A 45 -24.74 21.32 -12.08
CA LYS A 45 -25.50 22.57 -12.22
C LYS A 45 -27.02 22.35 -12.11
N PRO A 46 -27.67 21.47 -12.90
CA PRO A 46 -29.10 21.22 -12.76
C PRO A 46 -29.47 20.62 -11.39
N ALA A 47 -28.59 19.75 -10.80
CA ALA A 47 -28.78 19.24 -9.45
C ALA A 47 -28.81 20.38 -8.40
N SER A 48 -27.87 21.32 -8.49
CA SER A 48 -27.82 22.49 -7.59
C SER A 48 -29.03 23.41 -7.74
N ALA A 49 -29.48 23.66 -8.97
CA ALA A 49 -30.68 24.46 -9.22
C ALA A 49 -31.94 23.81 -8.60
N LEU A 50 -32.08 22.51 -8.76
CA LEU A 50 -33.18 21.74 -8.17
C LEU A 50 -33.10 21.73 -6.63
N TYR A 51 -31.89 21.56 -6.06
CA TYR A 51 -31.66 21.64 -4.61
C TYR A 51 -32.15 22.97 -4.03
N GLN A 52 -31.86 24.11 -4.66
CA GLN A 52 -32.30 25.43 -4.22
C GLN A 52 -33.82 25.56 -4.21
N GLN A 53 -34.53 24.87 -5.10
CA GLN A 53 -35.99 24.84 -5.13
C GLN A 53 -36.56 24.00 -3.99
N ILE A 54 -36.06 22.77 -3.80
CA ILE A 54 -36.59 21.83 -2.80
C ILE A 54 -36.22 22.21 -1.37
N GLN A 55 -35.10 22.94 -1.17
CA GLN A 55 -34.66 23.38 0.14
C GLN A 55 -35.75 24.17 0.89
N LYS A 56 -36.52 24.97 0.16
CA LYS A 56 -37.61 25.78 0.73
C LYS A 56 -38.88 24.97 1.05
N GLN A 57 -38.95 23.73 0.55
CA GLN A 57 -40.12 22.85 0.69
C GLN A 57 -40.01 21.90 1.87
N ALA A 58 -38.79 21.70 2.43
CA ALA A 58 -38.56 20.76 3.52
C ALA A 58 -39.19 21.23 4.83
N GLN A 59 -40.22 20.52 5.27
CA GLN A 59 -40.96 20.83 6.50
C GLN A 59 -40.59 19.90 7.66
N SER A 60 -40.43 18.61 7.39
CA SER A 60 -40.12 17.63 8.43
C SER A 60 -38.60 17.57 8.74
N ALA A 61 -38.27 17.10 9.93
CA ALA A 61 -36.89 16.88 10.34
C ALA A 61 -36.19 15.81 9.45
N GLU A 62 -36.92 14.79 9.01
CA GLU A 62 -36.47 13.80 8.05
C GLU A 62 -36.12 14.43 6.70
N GLN A 63 -37.01 15.26 6.13
CA GLN A 63 -36.75 15.98 4.88
C GLN A 63 -35.52 16.89 4.98
N LYS A 64 -35.32 17.55 6.13
CA LYS A 64 -34.12 18.37 6.38
C LYS A 64 -32.86 17.53 6.40
N ALA A 65 -32.87 16.34 7.03
CA ALA A 65 -31.74 15.41 7.01
C ALA A 65 -31.47 14.86 5.61
N GLN A 66 -32.49 14.55 4.83
CA GLN A 66 -32.39 14.16 3.42
C GLN A 66 -31.76 15.26 2.56
N LEU A 67 -32.12 16.53 2.79
CA LEU A 67 -31.49 17.66 2.12
C LEU A 67 -30.05 17.86 2.53
N GLN A 68 -29.70 17.64 3.79
CA GLN A 68 -28.34 17.70 4.29
C GLN A 68 -27.48 16.64 3.59
N LEU A 69 -27.98 15.42 3.42
CA LEU A 69 -27.31 14.37 2.67
C LEU A 69 -27.17 14.73 1.18
N LEU A 70 -28.19 15.26 0.55
CA LEU A 70 -28.14 15.74 -0.84
C LEU A 70 -27.13 16.89 -1.00
N GLN A 71 -27.05 17.81 -0.04
CA GLN A 71 -26.06 18.88 -0.03
C GLN A 71 -24.63 18.35 0.06
N ALA A 72 -24.41 17.31 0.87
CA ALA A 72 -23.10 16.65 0.93
C ALA A 72 -22.68 16.02 -0.41
N HIS A 73 -23.64 15.41 -1.14
CA HIS A 73 -23.40 14.93 -2.50
C HIS A 73 -23.02 16.06 -3.47
N LEU A 74 -23.70 17.22 -3.39
CA LEU A 74 -23.39 18.39 -4.20
C LEU A 74 -22.00 18.95 -3.91
N LEU A 75 -21.65 19.08 -2.63
CA LEU A 75 -20.33 19.56 -2.22
C LEU A 75 -19.21 18.63 -2.69
N LEU A 76 -19.41 17.32 -2.62
CA LEU A 76 -18.45 16.36 -3.18
C LEU A 76 -18.28 16.56 -4.69
N ALA A 77 -19.38 16.71 -5.43
CA ALA A 77 -19.34 16.96 -6.87
C ALA A 77 -18.64 18.29 -7.24
N GLN A 78 -18.50 19.21 -6.28
CA GLN A 78 -17.77 20.47 -6.41
C GLN A 78 -16.30 20.39 -5.90
N GLY A 79 -15.84 19.22 -5.43
CA GLY A 79 -14.50 19.03 -4.87
C GLY A 79 -14.34 19.50 -3.42
N ASN A 80 -15.44 19.73 -2.69
CA ASN A 80 -15.43 20.23 -1.32
C ASN A 80 -15.71 19.12 -0.29
N ALA A 81 -14.93 18.05 -0.32
CA ALA A 81 -15.14 16.85 0.51
C ALA A 81 -15.12 17.14 2.02
N ASN A 82 -14.21 17.99 2.50
CA ASN A 82 -14.13 18.36 3.92
C ASN A 82 -15.42 19.05 4.41
N GLN A 83 -15.98 19.99 3.63
CA GLN A 83 -17.23 20.66 3.99
C GLN A 83 -18.41 19.69 3.95
N ALA A 84 -18.44 18.77 2.97
CA ALA A 84 -19.45 17.73 2.89
C ALA A 84 -19.37 16.78 4.10
N LEU A 85 -18.17 16.43 4.56
CA LEU A 85 -17.99 15.55 5.72
C LEU A 85 -18.49 16.21 7.01
N ILE A 86 -18.19 17.49 7.24
CA ILE A 86 -18.70 18.26 8.40
C ILE A 86 -20.23 18.23 8.45
N LEU A 87 -20.91 18.33 7.31
CA LEU A 87 -22.37 18.22 7.26
C LEU A 87 -22.87 16.85 7.73
N LEU A 88 -22.10 15.79 7.50
CA LEU A 88 -22.48 14.42 7.85
C LEU A 88 -21.85 13.94 9.18
N GLU A 89 -21.21 14.83 9.94
CA GLU A 89 -20.74 14.52 11.29
C GLU A 89 -21.92 14.20 12.21
N GLY A 90 -21.79 13.08 12.92
CA GLY A 90 -22.84 12.60 13.79
C GLY A 90 -23.99 11.86 13.08
N LYS A 91 -24.81 11.19 13.87
CA LYS A 91 -26.05 10.56 13.42
C LYS A 91 -27.16 11.61 13.52
N PRO A 92 -28.04 11.74 12.54
CA PRO A 92 -29.21 12.62 12.68
C PRO A 92 -30.06 12.21 13.90
N ASP A 93 -30.49 13.18 14.68
CA ASP A 93 -31.35 12.97 15.87
C ASP A 93 -32.80 12.59 15.52
N VAL A 94 -33.03 12.18 14.28
CA VAL A 94 -34.36 11.84 13.77
C VAL A 94 -34.36 10.43 13.20
N PRO A 95 -35.46 9.68 13.32
CA PRO A 95 -35.58 8.39 12.67
C PRO A 95 -35.61 8.59 11.15
N LEU A 96 -34.65 8.02 10.45
CA LEU A 96 -34.56 7.96 9.00
C LEU A 96 -34.91 6.57 8.50
N ASP A 97 -35.45 6.48 7.29
CA ASP A 97 -35.64 5.19 6.63
C ASP A 97 -34.30 4.50 6.34
N ALA A 98 -34.33 3.19 6.16
CA ALA A 98 -33.12 2.35 6.01
C ALA A 98 -32.25 2.78 4.81
N ASP A 99 -32.87 3.15 3.68
CA ASP A 99 -32.15 3.57 2.48
C ASP A 99 -31.44 4.92 2.71
N THR A 100 -32.08 5.86 3.38
CA THR A 100 -31.46 7.14 3.74
C THR A 100 -30.32 6.93 4.72
N GLN A 101 -30.46 6.06 5.75
CA GLN A 101 -29.39 5.75 6.69
C GLN A 101 -28.20 5.06 6.00
N LYS A 102 -28.48 4.07 5.15
CA LYS A 102 -27.47 3.38 4.34
C LYS A 102 -26.68 4.39 3.47
N ASN A 103 -27.38 5.28 2.79
CA ASN A 103 -26.72 6.30 1.96
C ASN A 103 -25.97 7.35 2.77
N TRP A 104 -26.42 7.67 4.00
CA TRP A 104 -25.69 8.55 4.90
C TRP A 104 -24.29 8.03 5.21
N TYR A 105 -24.21 6.78 5.63
CA TYR A 105 -22.92 6.16 5.92
C TYR A 105 -22.11 5.89 4.65
N ARG A 106 -22.74 5.47 3.55
CA ARG A 106 -22.08 5.27 2.25
C ARG A 106 -21.41 6.57 1.78
N GLN A 107 -22.09 7.71 1.90
CA GLN A 107 -21.53 9.00 1.54
C GLN A 107 -20.35 9.39 2.46
N ARG A 108 -20.44 9.11 3.76
CA ARG A 108 -19.32 9.31 4.68
C ARG A 108 -18.11 8.47 4.29
N VAL A 109 -18.30 7.21 3.89
CA VAL A 109 -17.20 6.37 3.40
C VAL A 109 -16.47 7.03 2.22
N VAL A 110 -17.25 7.48 1.21
CA VAL A 110 -16.68 8.15 0.03
C VAL A 110 -15.89 9.40 0.42
N LEU A 111 -16.47 10.26 1.25
CA LEU A 111 -15.84 11.50 1.70
C LEU A 111 -14.56 11.25 2.52
N GLN A 112 -14.59 10.26 3.40
CA GLN A 112 -13.43 9.90 4.24
C GLN A 112 -12.30 9.28 3.42
N LEU A 113 -12.63 8.51 2.39
CA LEU A 113 -11.63 7.99 1.45
C LEU A 113 -11.03 9.13 0.59
N ASP A 114 -11.84 10.10 0.19
CA ASP A 114 -11.37 11.26 -0.59
C ASP A 114 -10.34 12.11 0.17
N ILE A 115 -10.47 12.20 1.51
CA ILE A 115 -9.51 12.86 2.39
C ILE A 115 -8.47 11.91 3.01
N ASN A 116 -8.34 10.68 2.47
CA ASN A 116 -7.41 9.64 2.95
C ASN A 116 -7.61 9.22 4.42
N ASN A 117 -8.80 9.39 5.00
CA ASN A 117 -9.12 8.93 6.36
C ASN A 117 -9.65 7.49 6.32
N LYS A 118 -8.75 6.51 6.23
CA LYS A 118 -9.09 5.09 6.16
C LYS A 118 -9.87 4.58 7.37
N PHE A 119 -9.49 5.02 8.59
CA PHE A 119 -10.19 4.61 9.81
C PHE A 119 -11.63 5.14 9.86
N GLY A 120 -11.81 6.42 9.55
CA GLY A 120 -13.15 7.01 9.46
C GLY A 120 -14.02 6.28 8.44
N ALA A 121 -13.47 5.91 7.29
CA ALA A 121 -14.17 5.11 6.27
C ALA A 121 -14.57 3.73 6.82
N ALA A 122 -13.64 3.01 7.48
CA ALA A 122 -13.93 1.71 8.11
C ALA A 122 -15.03 1.84 9.18
N LYS A 123 -14.96 2.86 10.05
CA LYS A 123 -15.97 3.13 11.07
C LYS A 123 -17.35 3.41 10.44
N SER A 124 -17.39 4.12 9.32
CA SER A 124 -18.65 4.38 8.59
C SER A 124 -19.22 3.12 7.96
N LEU A 125 -18.39 2.20 7.45
CA LEU A 125 -18.82 0.89 6.96
C LEU A 125 -19.40 0.02 8.10
N ILE A 126 -18.77 0.03 9.27
CA ILE A 126 -19.28 -0.67 10.47
C ILE A 126 -20.65 -0.12 10.88
N LEU A 127 -20.80 1.20 10.92
CA LEU A 127 -22.08 1.85 11.26
C LEU A 127 -23.17 1.67 10.20
N MET A 128 -22.79 1.38 8.95
CA MET A 128 -23.71 1.10 7.86
C MET A 128 -24.31 -0.31 7.92
N GLU A 129 -23.63 -1.26 8.55
CA GLU A 129 -23.98 -2.69 8.52
C GLU A 129 -25.43 -3.01 8.89
N PRO A 130 -26.07 -2.40 9.92
CA PRO A 130 -27.47 -2.66 10.26
C PRO A 130 -28.48 -2.35 9.16
N TYR A 131 -28.08 -1.59 8.14
CA TYR A 131 -28.93 -1.12 7.02
C TYR A 131 -28.64 -1.85 5.71
N LEU A 132 -27.74 -2.85 5.74
CA LEU A 132 -27.36 -3.65 4.57
C LEU A 132 -28.24 -4.89 4.41
N ALA A 133 -28.47 -5.28 3.17
CA ALA A 133 -29.06 -6.59 2.87
C ALA A 133 -28.03 -7.71 3.13
N GLN A 134 -28.50 -8.91 3.41
CA GLN A 134 -27.65 -10.06 3.75
C GLN A 134 -26.55 -10.35 2.70
N ASN A 135 -26.86 -10.15 1.43
CA ASN A 135 -25.91 -10.34 0.32
C ASN A 135 -24.86 -9.21 0.19
N GLU A 136 -25.01 -8.11 0.90
CA GLU A 136 -24.07 -6.98 0.92
C GLU A 136 -23.05 -7.09 2.06
N LEU A 137 -23.35 -7.89 3.10
CA LEU A 137 -22.54 -7.97 4.33
C LEU A 137 -21.11 -8.43 4.06
N ALA A 138 -20.93 -9.51 3.31
CA ALA A 138 -19.60 -10.05 3.01
C ALA A 138 -18.71 -9.02 2.30
N THR A 139 -19.26 -8.28 1.34
CA THR A 139 -18.54 -7.20 0.65
C THR A 139 -18.19 -6.05 1.60
N ASN A 140 -19.11 -5.69 2.49
CA ASN A 140 -18.87 -4.67 3.51
C ASN A 140 -17.74 -5.07 4.47
N HIS A 141 -17.77 -6.30 4.98
CA HIS A 141 -16.72 -6.84 5.86
C HIS A 141 -15.35 -6.88 5.17
N GLN A 142 -15.32 -7.26 3.89
CA GLN A 142 -14.08 -7.25 3.10
C GLN A 142 -13.52 -5.84 2.92
N GLN A 143 -14.37 -4.82 2.74
CA GLN A 143 -13.94 -3.43 2.65
C GLN A 143 -13.40 -2.93 4.00
N ILE A 144 -14.09 -3.18 5.13
CA ILE A 144 -13.61 -2.86 6.47
C ILE A 144 -12.22 -3.46 6.67
N TRP A 145 -12.09 -4.75 6.42
CA TRP A 145 -10.83 -5.48 6.54
C TRP A 145 -9.72 -4.87 5.71
N SER A 146 -9.98 -4.57 4.42
CA SER A 146 -8.98 -4.02 3.51
C SER A 146 -8.43 -2.66 3.96
N LEU A 147 -9.26 -1.85 4.61
CA LEU A 147 -8.86 -0.54 5.15
C LEU A 147 -8.00 -0.68 6.41
N LEU A 148 -8.40 -1.56 7.34
CA LEU A 148 -7.74 -1.68 8.64
C LEU A 148 -6.43 -2.48 8.58
N LYS A 149 -6.35 -3.54 7.77
CA LYS A 149 -5.15 -4.39 7.66
C LYS A 149 -3.89 -3.64 7.21
N SER A 150 -4.05 -2.50 6.55
CA SER A 150 -2.94 -1.66 6.07
C SER A 150 -2.36 -0.73 7.14
N MET A 151 -2.92 -0.73 8.37
CA MET A 151 -2.48 0.12 9.48
C MET A 151 -1.52 -0.65 10.40
N THR A 152 -0.59 0.07 11.04
CA THR A 152 0.31 -0.56 12.02
C THR A 152 -0.42 -1.00 13.29
N PRO A 153 0.06 -2.04 14.01
CA PRO A 153 -0.55 -2.48 15.27
C PRO A 153 -0.69 -1.36 16.30
N SER A 154 0.32 -0.51 16.42
CA SER A 154 0.29 0.64 17.34
C SER A 154 -0.79 1.66 16.96
N THR A 155 -0.95 1.94 15.66
CA THR A 155 -2.02 2.82 15.17
C THR A 155 -3.40 2.21 15.47
N LEU A 156 -3.59 0.92 15.20
CA LEU A 156 -4.86 0.23 15.46
C LEU A 156 -5.23 0.27 16.92
N GLN A 157 -4.27 0.05 17.81
CA GLN A 157 -4.48 0.13 19.26
C GLN A 157 -4.83 1.55 19.74
N ALA A 158 -4.17 2.57 19.19
CA ALA A 158 -4.46 3.96 19.54
C ALA A 158 -5.85 4.44 19.09
N LEU A 159 -6.48 3.75 18.13
CA LEU A 159 -7.81 4.05 17.61
C LEU A 159 -8.95 3.36 18.37
N GLU A 160 -8.66 2.52 19.37
CA GLU A 160 -9.68 1.88 20.22
C GLU A 160 -10.40 2.95 21.08
N GLU A 161 -11.71 3.09 20.88
CA GLU A 161 -12.55 4.06 21.62
C GLU A 161 -13.31 3.41 22.77
N ALA A 162 -13.57 2.11 22.71
CA ALA A 162 -14.38 1.38 23.68
C ALA A 162 -13.77 -0.01 23.97
N PRO A 163 -13.98 -0.59 25.16
CA PRO A 163 -13.50 -1.94 25.46
C PRO A 163 -14.32 -3.01 24.73
N ALA A 164 -13.80 -4.25 24.73
CA ALA A 164 -14.58 -5.42 24.29
C ALA A 164 -15.92 -5.50 25.07
N PRO A 165 -17.03 -5.89 24.43
CA PRO A 165 -17.16 -6.49 23.08
C PRO A 165 -17.53 -5.49 21.96
N ASP A 166 -17.11 -4.23 22.04
CA ASP A 166 -17.39 -3.24 20.99
C ASP A 166 -16.96 -3.73 19.59
N VAL A 167 -17.83 -3.54 18.57
CA VAL A 167 -17.61 -4.05 17.22
C VAL A 167 -16.44 -3.37 16.53
N THR A 168 -16.28 -2.05 16.69
CA THR A 168 -15.16 -1.32 16.08
C THR A 168 -13.84 -1.80 16.66
N THR A 169 -13.78 -1.91 17.99
CA THR A 169 -12.61 -2.45 18.69
C THR A 169 -12.33 -3.90 18.29
N GLY A 170 -13.35 -4.72 18.06
CA GLY A 170 -13.21 -6.09 17.56
C GLY A 170 -12.48 -6.14 16.21
N TRP A 171 -12.86 -5.31 15.27
CA TRP A 171 -12.19 -5.18 13.97
C TRP A 171 -10.76 -4.67 14.08
N LEU A 172 -10.51 -3.65 14.92
CA LEU A 172 -9.17 -3.09 15.15
C LEU A 172 -8.23 -4.15 15.74
N ARG A 173 -8.68 -4.87 16.77
CA ARG A 173 -7.88 -5.94 17.39
C ARG A 173 -7.64 -7.11 16.46
N LEU A 174 -8.63 -7.50 15.65
CA LEU A 174 -8.45 -8.56 14.67
C LEU A 174 -7.35 -8.19 13.66
N ALA A 175 -7.35 -6.94 13.14
CA ALA A 175 -6.33 -6.46 12.23
C ALA A 175 -4.96 -6.37 12.90
N ALA A 176 -4.88 -5.89 14.15
CA ALA A 176 -3.64 -5.81 14.92
C ALA A 176 -3.03 -7.20 15.15
N LEU A 177 -3.85 -8.20 15.55
CA LEU A 177 -3.40 -9.59 15.74
C LEU A 177 -2.79 -10.19 14.48
N VAL A 178 -3.42 -9.95 13.31
CA VAL A 178 -2.90 -10.47 12.04
C VAL A 178 -1.60 -9.78 11.66
N ASN A 179 -1.48 -8.48 11.87
CA ASN A 179 -0.26 -7.73 11.58
C ASN A 179 0.90 -8.10 12.52
N GLU A 180 0.60 -8.41 13.79
CA GLU A 180 1.61 -8.76 14.80
C GLU A 180 2.05 -10.23 14.70
N PHE A 181 1.09 -11.16 14.57
CA PHE A 181 1.34 -12.60 14.63
C PHE A 181 1.21 -13.30 13.28
N GLY A 182 0.99 -12.58 12.19
CA GLY A 182 0.75 -13.16 10.85
C GLY A 182 1.88 -14.10 10.40
N ALA A 183 3.13 -13.79 10.76
CA ALA A 183 4.30 -14.63 10.50
C ALA A 183 4.43 -15.84 11.44
N GLN A 184 3.57 -15.96 12.48
CA GLN A 184 3.65 -16.98 13.52
C GLN A 184 2.31 -17.73 13.65
N PRO A 185 1.97 -18.67 12.75
CA PRO A 185 0.65 -19.28 12.65
C PRO A 185 0.13 -19.88 13.96
N SER A 186 0.99 -20.52 14.73
CA SER A 186 0.62 -21.12 16.04
C SER A 186 0.27 -20.07 17.09
N GLN A 187 0.95 -18.93 17.09
CA GLN A 187 0.62 -17.81 17.98
C GLN A 187 -0.65 -17.11 17.53
N LEU A 188 -0.76 -16.83 16.22
CA LEU A 188 -1.96 -16.23 15.65
C LEU A 188 -3.21 -17.06 15.97
N ALA A 189 -3.16 -18.39 15.82
CA ALA A 189 -4.27 -19.28 16.17
C ALA A 189 -4.70 -19.16 17.63
N ARG A 190 -3.73 -19.08 18.57
CA ARG A 190 -4.03 -18.87 20.00
C ARG A 190 -4.66 -17.51 20.28
N GLN A 191 -4.11 -16.45 19.67
CA GLN A 191 -4.62 -15.10 19.84
C GLN A 191 -6.01 -14.94 19.22
N LEU A 192 -6.27 -15.56 18.07
CA LEU A 192 -7.60 -15.60 17.44
C LEU A 192 -8.63 -16.32 18.32
N ALA A 193 -8.23 -17.39 19.02
CA ALA A 193 -9.12 -18.06 19.97
C ALA A 193 -9.50 -17.13 21.14
N GLY A 194 -8.55 -16.37 21.69
CA GLY A 194 -8.81 -15.34 22.71
C GLY A 194 -9.69 -14.20 22.17
N TRP A 195 -9.44 -13.75 20.93
CA TRP A 195 -10.27 -12.75 20.28
C TRP A 195 -11.73 -13.23 20.12
N LYS A 196 -11.94 -14.48 19.67
CA LYS A 196 -13.28 -15.07 19.55
C LYS A 196 -14.03 -15.10 20.87
N GLN A 197 -13.35 -15.34 21.98
CA GLN A 197 -13.95 -15.30 23.33
C GLN A 197 -14.29 -13.88 23.78
N ALA A 198 -13.45 -12.91 23.45
CA ALA A 198 -13.67 -11.51 23.82
C ALA A 198 -14.78 -10.84 22.99
N PHE A 199 -15.04 -11.32 21.78
CA PHE A 199 -16.02 -10.75 20.84
C PHE A 199 -16.98 -11.81 20.28
N PRO A 200 -17.81 -12.47 21.13
CA PRO A 200 -18.60 -13.66 20.73
C PRO A 200 -19.61 -13.37 19.63
N ASP A 201 -20.20 -12.19 19.58
CA ASP A 201 -21.23 -11.78 18.62
C ASP A 201 -20.70 -10.93 17.48
N HIS A 202 -19.38 -10.84 17.34
CA HIS A 202 -18.76 -9.97 16.32
C HIS A 202 -19.05 -10.49 14.89
N PRO A 203 -19.39 -9.60 13.95
CA PRO A 203 -19.70 -9.97 12.55
C PRO A 203 -18.63 -10.82 11.88
N ALA A 204 -17.36 -10.51 12.09
CA ALA A 204 -16.25 -11.29 11.57
C ALA A 204 -16.16 -12.74 12.07
N GLN A 205 -16.90 -13.12 13.09
CA GLN A 205 -17.00 -14.54 13.49
C GLN A 205 -17.78 -15.38 12.49
N LYS A 206 -18.78 -14.78 11.81
CA LYS A 206 -19.59 -15.44 10.78
C LYS A 206 -18.89 -15.40 9.43
N ASP A 207 -18.27 -14.24 9.11
CA ASP A 207 -17.55 -14.00 7.86
C ASP A 207 -16.09 -13.62 8.20
N MET A 208 -15.32 -14.59 8.68
CA MET A 208 -13.90 -14.38 8.96
C MET A 208 -13.18 -13.99 7.66
N PRO A 209 -12.34 -12.95 7.66
CA PRO A 209 -11.52 -12.60 6.49
C PRO A 209 -10.83 -13.85 5.93
N ALA A 210 -10.83 -13.97 4.58
CA ALA A 210 -10.48 -15.21 3.88
C ALA A 210 -9.18 -15.82 4.40
N GLY A 211 -9.24 -17.07 4.78
CA GLY A 211 -8.11 -17.88 5.23
C GLY A 211 -7.76 -17.78 6.72
N LEU A 212 -8.24 -16.80 7.48
CA LEU A 212 -7.99 -16.74 8.94
C LEU A 212 -8.65 -17.90 9.70
N GLY A 213 -9.77 -18.41 9.17
CA GLY A 213 -10.45 -19.58 9.74
C GLY A 213 -9.65 -20.88 9.60
N ASP A 214 -8.90 -21.01 8.52
CA ASP A 214 -8.14 -22.22 8.16
C ASP A 214 -6.76 -22.28 8.82
N LEU A 215 -6.25 -21.17 9.33
CA LEU A 215 -4.95 -21.12 10.03
C LEU A 215 -4.87 -22.03 11.25
N ALA A 216 -5.98 -22.17 11.96
CA ALA A 216 -6.03 -23.01 13.16
C ALA A 216 -6.01 -24.53 12.86
N THR A 217 -6.21 -24.93 11.60
CA THR A 217 -6.31 -26.34 11.17
C THR A 217 -5.20 -26.79 10.22
N SER A 218 -4.32 -25.88 9.79
CA SER A 218 -3.24 -26.20 8.85
C SER A 218 -2.11 -26.94 9.55
N HIS A 219 -2.01 -28.24 9.32
CA HIS A 219 -0.80 -29.00 9.61
C HIS A 219 0.30 -28.55 8.63
N ILE A 220 1.30 -27.82 9.13
CA ILE A 220 2.50 -27.46 8.37
C ILE A 220 3.35 -28.72 8.31
N ASN A 221 3.61 -29.27 7.11
CA ASN A 221 4.70 -30.21 6.94
C ASN A 221 5.99 -29.48 7.28
N ALA A 222 6.62 -29.85 8.39
CA ALA A 222 7.86 -29.21 8.84
C ALA A 222 8.90 -29.28 7.72
N LEU A 223 9.47 -28.14 7.35
CA LEU A 223 10.60 -28.08 6.45
C LEU A 223 11.78 -28.77 7.12
N GLN A 224 12.41 -29.69 6.40
CA GLN A 224 13.58 -30.44 6.88
C GLN A 224 14.83 -30.04 6.12
N GLN A 225 14.71 -29.96 4.80
CA GLN A 225 15.82 -29.63 3.91
C GLN A 225 15.35 -28.80 2.72
N ILE A 226 15.97 -27.65 2.56
CA ILE A 226 15.74 -26.75 1.44
C ILE A 226 16.90 -26.84 0.46
N ALA A 227 16.61 -27.15 -0.81
CA ALA A 227 17.58 -27.04 -1.89
C ALA A 227 17.58 -25.61 -2.44
N VAL A 228 18.74 -24.97 -2.42
CA VAL A 228 18.92 -23.58 -2.89
C VAL A 228 19.65 -23.60 -4.22
N PHE A 229 18.98 -23.17 -5.30
CA PHE A 229 19.52 -23.12 -6.65
C PHE A 229 19.94 -21.71 -7.02
N LEU A 230 21.26 -21.43 -7.04
CA LEU A 230 21.84 -20.12 -7.32
C LEU A 230 23.00 -20.21 -8.31
N PRO A 231 23.30 -19.13 -9.06
CA PRO A 231 24.54 -19.04 -9.85
C PRO A 231 25.71 -18.75 -8.88
N LEU A 232 26.42 -19.80 -8.48
CA LEU A 232 27.52 -19.72 -7.50
C LEU A 232 28.89 -19.69 -8.17
N SER A 233 28.92 -19.68 -9.50
CA SER A 233 30.15 -19.55 -10.30
C SER A 233 29.88 -18.69 -11.56
N GLY A 234 30.96 -18.30 -12.27
CA GLY A 234 30.89 -17.52 -13.50
C GLY A 234 30.54 -16.05 -13.28
N ASN A 235 30.02 -15.38 -14.32
CA ASN A 235 29.77 -13.93 -14.33
C ASN A 235 28.67 -13.47 -13.35
N LEU A 236 27.83 -14.37 -12.90
CA LEU A 236 26.72 -14.08 -11.97
C LEU A 236 27.02 -14.54 -10.53
N GLU A 237 28.26 -14.99 -10.27
CA GLU A 237 28.68 -15.40 -8.92
C GLU A 237 28.49 -14.30 -7.86
N PRO A 238 28.79 -13.00 -8.11
CA PRO A 238 28.54 -11.95 -7.13
C PRO A 238 27.06 -11.81 -6.74
N GLN A 239 26.14 -11.97 -7.69
CA GLN A 239 24.71 -11.93 -7.45
C GLN A 239 24.23 -13.15 -6.65
N GLY A 240 24.68 -14.35 -7.04
CA GLY A 240 24.39 -15.57 -6.30
C GLY A 240 24.96 -15.56 -4.89
N ALA A 241 26.18 -15.03 -4.71
CA ALA A 241 26.83 -14.88 -3.41
C ALA A 241 26.05 -13.88 -2.50
N ALA A 242 25.60 -12.75 -3.04
CA ALA A 242 24.80 -11.78 -2.27
C ALA A 242 23.50 -12.42 -1.75
N ILE A 243 22.77 -13.13 -2.61
CA ILE A 243 21.54 -13.85 -2.22
C ILE A 243 21.84 -14.91 -1.17
N ARG A 244 22.88 -15.74 -1.38
CA ARG A 244 23.30 -16.76 -0.42
C ARG A 244 23.63 -16.16 0.94
N ASN A 245 24.35 -15.05 0.97
CA ASN A 245 24.77 -14.40 2.21
C ASN A 245 23.55 -13.87 2.98
N GLY A 246 22.54 -13.28 2.28
CA GLY A 246 21.26 -12.92 2.87
C GLY A 246 20.52 -14.13 3.45
N MET A 247 20.46 -15.23 2.73
CA MET A 247 19.88 -16.50 3.21
C MET A 247 20.55 -17.01 4.49
N LEU A 248 21.89 -16.98 4.54
CA LEU A 248 22.65 -17.41 5.71
C LEU A 248 22.45 -16.51 6.92
N MET A 249 22.33 -15.18 6.71
CA MET A 249 21.99 -14.26 7.81
C MET A 249 20.60 -14.56 8.36
N SER A 250 19.59 -14.66 7.50
CA SER A 250 18.22 -15.01 7.88
C SER A 250 18.13 -16.34 8.62
N TYR A 251 18.80 -17.36 8.08
CA TYR A 251 18.87 -18.68 8.69
C TYR A 251 19.39 -18.64 10.13
N LYS A 252 20.45 -17.86 10.35
CA LYS A 252 21.08 -17.69 11.67
C LYS A 252 20.19 -16.89 12.62
N GLU A 253 19.65 -15.75 12.18
CA GLU A 253 18.85 -14.86 13.01
C GLU A 253 17.51 -15.50 13.42
N ASN A 254 16.85 -16.22 12.52
CA ASN A 254 15.58 -16.90 12.77
C ASN A 254 15.75 -18.25 13.47
N GLN A 255 16.98 -18.70 13.74
CA GLN A 255 17.27 -20.00 14.35
C GLN A 255 16.52 -21.14 13.64
N SER A 256 16.52 -21.12 12.30
CA SER A 256 15.78 -22.06 11.46
C SER A 256 16.15 -23.51 11.77
N GLN A 257 15.16 -24.40 11.81
CA GLN A 257 15.33 -25.81 12.17
C GLN A 257 15.54 -26.76 10.98
N PHE A 258 15.50 -26.22 9.75
CA PHE A 258 15.77 -26.96 8.50
C PHE A 258 17.23 -26.75 8.04
N THR A 259 17.68 -27.55 7.09
CA THR A 259 19.02 -27.40 6.48
C THR A 259 18.92 -26.68 5.14
N LEU A 260 19.96 -25.89 4.78
CA LEU A 260 20.11 -25.25 3.47
C LEU A 260 21.23 -25.94 2.68
N ASN A 261 20.90 -26.56 1.56
CA ASN A 261 21.87 -27.16 0.64
C ASN A 261 21.94 -26.33 -0.64
N PHE A 262 23.13 -25.83 -0.97
CA PHE A 262 23.34 -24.93 -2.10
C PHE A 262 23.82 -25.70 -3.33
N TYR A 263 23.21 -25.45 -4.48
CA TYR A 263 23.52 -26.05 -5.78
C TYR A 263 23.81 -24.95 -6.79
N ASP A 264 24.94 -25.10 -7.50
CA ASP A 264 25.35 -24.13 -8.51
C ASP A 264 24.61 -24.38 -9.84
N THR A 265 23.77 -23.43 -10.24
CA THR A 265 22.98 -23.49 -11.47
C THR A 265 23.81 -23.35 -12.75
N GLN A 266 25.10 -23.05 -12.67
CA GLN A 266 25.99 -22.92 -13.82
C GLN A 266 26.65 -24.26 -14.22
N THR A 267 26.55 -25.27 -13.35
CA THR A 267 27.30 -26.53 -13.53
C THR A 267 26.55 -27.64 -14.24
N LYS A 268 25.20 -27.66 -14.09
CA LYS A 268 24.32 -28.74 -14.62
C LYS A 268 22.99 -28.19 -15.11
N ALA A 269 22.27 -28.98 -15.90
CA ALA A 269 20.88 -28.73 -16.25
C ALA A 269 19.98 -28.77 -15.02
N MET A 270 18.90 -27.96 -15.00
CA MET A 270 18.03 -27.83 -13.83
C MET A 270 17.34 -29.14 -13.48
N GLY A 271 16.97 -29.98 -14.47
CA GLY A 271 16.37 -31.28 -14.23
C GLY A 271 17.32 -32.27 -13.54
N GLU A 272 18.64 -32.18 -13.74
CA GLU A 272 19.64 -32.98 -13.04
C GLU A 272 19.83 -32.51 -11.61
N LEU A 273 19.96 -31.17 -11.41
CA LEU A 273 20.07 -30.58 -10.07
C LEU A 273 18.82 -30.88 -9.24
N TYR A 274 17.63 -30.80 -9.84
CA TYR A 274 16.39 -31.15 -9.18
C TYR A 274 16.38 -32.62 -8.71
N LYS A 275 16.73 -33.56 -9.60
CA LYS A 275 16.78 -34.99 -9.25
C LYS A 275 17.80 -35.26 -8.12
N GLN A 276 18.97 -34.63 -8.19
CA GLN A 276 19.98 -34.71 -7.15
C GLN A 276 19.46 -34.20 -5.81
N ALA A 277 18.85 -33.00 -5.77
CA ALA A 277 18.29 -32.41 -4.57
C ALA A 277 17.21 -33.27 -3.91
N ILE A 278 16.29 -33.84 -4.71
CA ILE A 278 15.24 -34.75 -4.19
C ILE A 278 15.85 -36.06 -3.64
N GLN A 279 16.85 -36.63 -4.30
CA GLN A 279 17.55 -37.82 -3.80
C GLN A 279 18.28 -37.56 -2.48
N GLU A 280 18.78 -36.34 -2.28
CA GLU A 280 19.43 -35.90 -1.04
C GLU A 280 18.43 -35.48 0.06
N GLY A 281 17.10 -35.54 -0.21
CA GLY A 281 16.04 -35.36 0.78
C GLY A 281 15.42 -33.95 0.82
N ALA A 282 15.63 -33.12 -0.21
CA ALA A 282 15.02 -31.80 -0.26
C ALA A 282 13.48 -31.90 -0.32
N ASN A 283 12.82 -31.17 0.57
CA ASN A 283 11.35 -31.07 0.61
C ASN A 283 10.82 -29.66 0.26
N MET A 284 11.72 -28.75 -0.14
CA MET A 284 11.44 -27.46 -0.73
C MET A 284 12.61 -26.99 -1.60
N ILE A 285 12.34 -26.16 -2.60
CA ILE A 285 13.35 -25.52 -3.45
C ILE A 285 13.22 -24.00 -3.34
N ILE A 286 14.34 -23.29 -3.16
CA ILE A 286 14.46 -21.84 -3.32
C ILE A 286 15.37 -21.55 -4.52
N GLY A 287 14.91 -20.70 -5.43
CA GLY A 287 15.56 -20.47 -6.72
C GLY A 287 14.86 -21.23 -7.86
N PRO A 288 15.43 -21.20 -9.06
CA PRO A 288 16.63 -20.43 -9.44
C PRO A 288 16.37 -18.93 -9.63
N LEU A 289 17.47 -18.18 -9.86
CA LEU A 289 17.43 -16.72 -10.05
C LEU A 289 17.06 -16.32 -11.49
N LEU A 290 17.53 -17.04 -12.50
CA LEU A 290 17.36 -16.66 -13.91
C LEU A 290 16.04 -17.20 -14.47
N LYS A 291 15.33 -16.39 -15.26
CA LYS A 291 14.01 -16.76 -15.86
C LYS A 291 14.04 -18.05 -16.66
N ASP A 292 15.05 -18.21 -17.52
CA ASP A 292 15.24 -19.42 -18.33
C ASP A 292 15.44 -20.67 -17.47
N ARG A 293 16.17 -20.54 -16.36
CA ARG A 293 16.38 -21.61 -15.40
C ARG A 293 15.12 -21.92 -14.59
N VAL A 294 14.29 -20.90 -14.26
CA VAL A 294 12.97 -21.11 -13.64
C VAL A 294 12.07 -21.90 -14.59
N GLU A 295 12.00 -21.53 -15.87
CA GLU A 295 11.21 -22.27 -16.86
C GLU A 295 11.70 -23.72 -17.02
N GLU A 296 13.03 -23.93 -17.05
CA GLU A 296 13.62 -25.25 -17.15
C GLU A 296 13.28 -26.13 -15.94
N LEU A 297 13.37 -25.57 -14.72
CA LEU A 297 12.99 -26.28 -13.49
C LEU A 297 11.51 -26.67 -13.49
N LEU A 298 10.62 -25.74 -13.83
CA LEU A 298 9.18 -25.99 -13.79
C LEU A 298 8.72 -26.97 -14.87
N LYS A 299 9.43 -27.09 -16.01
CA LYS A 299 9.21 -28.13 -17.02
C LYS A 299 9.51 -29.56 -16.47
N ALA A 300 10.33 -29.68 -15.44
CA ALA A 300 10.57 -30.94 -14.77
C ALA A 300 9.44 -31.38 -13.82
N ASN A 301 8.36 -30.60 -13.72
CA ASN A 301 7.20 -30.83 -12.85
C ASN A 301 7.60 -31.14 -11.40
N PRO A 302 8.16 -30.17 -10.65
CA PRO A 302 8.56 -30.40 -9.28
C PRO A 302 7.41 -30.90 -8.40
N THR A 303 7.70 -31.91 -7.56
CA THR A 303 6.73 -32.49 -6.62
C THR A 303 6.80 -31.86 -5.23
N VAL A 304 7.78 -31.00 -5.00
CA VAL A 304 7.97 -30.21 -3.77
C VAL A 304 7.70 -28.73 -4.04
N PRO A 305 7.38 -27.93 -3.02
CA PRO A 305 7.19 -26.48 -3.19
C PRO A 305 8.44 -25.81 -3.78
N VAL A 306 8.21 -24.86 -4.67
CA VAL A 306 9.25 -24.06 -5.32
C VAL A 306 9.00 -22.57 -5.05
N LEU A 307 9.96 -21.88 -4.48
CA LEU A 307 10.05 -20.42 -4.44
C LEU A 307 11.07 -19.95 -5.48
N ALA A 308 10.62 -19.69 -6.70
CA ALA A 308 11.45 -19.14 -7.76
C ALA A 308 11.86 -17.69 -7.40
N LEU A 309 13.15 -17.35 -7.58
CA LEU A 309 13.67 -15.99 -7.30
C LEU A 309 13.57 -15.06 -8.51
N ASN A 310 12.56 -15.29 -9.34
CA ASN A 310 12.20 -14.45 -10.49
C ASN A 310 10.73 -14.68 -10.85
N GLU A 311 10.16 -13.76 -11.62
CA GLU A 311 8.84 -13.90 -12.22
C GLU A 311 8.92 -14.40 -13.66
N LEU A 312 7.89 -15.08 -14.14
CA LEU A 312 7.75 -15.49 -15.53
C LEU A 312 6.74 -14.60 -16.26
N ASP A 313 6.93 -14.38 -17.55
CA ASP A 313 5.99 -13.63 -18.38
C ASP A 313 4.62 -14.33 -18.47
N LYS A 314 4.61 -15.66 -18.31
CA LYS A 314 3.43 -16.50 -18.20
C LYS A 314 3.64 -17.46 -17.00
N PRO A 315 3.25 -17.06 -15.79
CA PRO A 315 3.46 -17.87 -14.60
C PRO A 315 2.61 -19.15 -14.66
N ILE A 316 3.20 -20.23 -14.14
CA ILE A 316 2.46 -21.49 -13.89
C ILE A 316 1.81 -21.32 -12.51
N VAL A 317 0.47 -21.27 -12.50
CA VAL A 317 -0.31 -21.11 -11.27
C VAL A 317 -0.71 -22.47 -10.72
N ASN A 318 -0.14 -22.84 -9.58
CA ASN A 318 -0.51 -24.03 -8.80
C ASN A 318 -0.22 -23.79 -7.31
N ASP A 319 -0.65 -24.67 -6.42
CA ASP A 319 -0.53 -24.46 -4.97
C ASP A 319 0.89 -24.55 -4.41
N SER A 320 1.85 -25.03 -5.22
CA SER A 320 3.23 -25.34 -4.78
C SER A 320 4.27 -24.43 -5.41
N THR A 321 3.89 -23.53 -6.33
CA THR A 321 4.85 -22.63 -7.01
C THR A 321 4.62 -21.21 -6.59
N PHE A 322 5.70 -20.57 -6.15
CA PHE A 322 5.76 -19.18 -5.72
C PHE A 322 6.83 -18.43 -6.50
N TYR A 323 6.62 -17.14 -6.71
CA TYR A 323 7.52 -16.27 -7.49
C TYR A 323 7.91 -15.06 -6.67
N PHE A 324 9.18 -14.90 -6.40
CA PHE A 324 9.71 -13.77 -5.66
C PHE A 324 10.70 -13.01 -6.54
N SER A 325 10.32 -11.83 -7.01
CA SER A 325 11.14 -11.01 -7.90
C SER A 325 11.31 -9.58 -7.40
N LEU A 326 12.40 -8.94 -7.86
CA LEU A 326 12.64 -7.50 -7.69
C LEU A 326 12.17 -6.78 -8.96
N SER A 327 10.86 -6.82 -9.20
CA SER A 327 10.25 -6.31 -10.43
C SER A 327 10.04 -4.80 -10.37
N ALA A 328 10.78 -4.04 -11.20
CA ALA A 328 10.55 -2.60 -11.36
C ALA A 328 9.13 -2.28 -11.89
N ALA A 329 8.51 -3.22 -12.59
CA ALA A 329 7.12 -3.08 -13.05
C ALA A 329 6.14 -3.19 -11.87
N ALA A 330 6.36 -4.15 -10.95
CA ALA A 330 5.55 -4.28 -9.74
C ALA A 330 5.71 -3.05 -8.82
N ASP A 331 6.93 -2.53 -8.66
CA ASP A 331 7.21 -1.31 -7.89
C ASP A 331 6.47 -0.10 -8.49
N ALA A 332 6.44 0.03 -9.82
CA ALA A 332 5.71 1.10 -10.51
C ALA A 332 4.19 0.95 -10.38
N ALA A 333 3.65 -0.26 -10.42
CA ALA A 333 2.23 -0.51 -10.17
C ALA A 333 1.81 -0.10 -8.75
N GLN A 334 2.64 -0.41 -7.76
CA GLN A 334 2.43 0.00 -6.38
C GLN A 334 2.50 1.52 -6.21
N ALA A 335 3.48 2.17 -6.86
CA ALA A 335 3.59 3.63 -6.84
C ALA A 335 2.33 4.30 -7.40
N ALA A 336 1.70 3.75 -8.45
CA ALA A 336 0.45 4.27 -8.99
C ALA A 336 -0.67 4.28 -7.93
N GLN A 337 -0.85 3.17 -7.22
CA GLN A 337 -1.86 3.06 -6.16
C GLN A 337 -1.54 3.97 -4.97
N TYR A 338 -0.27 4.05 -4.58
CA TYR A 338 0.18 4.93 -3.51
C TYR A 338 -0.10 6.41 -3.84
N LEU A 339 0.30 6.88 -5.02
CA LEU A 339 0.09 8.26 -5.44
C LEU A 339 -1.39 8.63 -5.51
N TYR A 340 -2.24 7.72 -6.02
CA TYR A 340 -3.68 7.93 -5.99
C TYR A 340 -4.22 8.03 -4.55
N GLY A 341 -3.72 7.19 -3.64
CA GLY A 341 -4.04 7.23 -2.20
C GLY A 341 -3.59 8.52 -1.51
N GLN A 342 -2.51 9.17 -1.99
CA GLN A 342 -2.05 10.47 -1.52
C GLN A 342 -2.90 11.66 -2.05
N GLY A 343 -3.89 11.39 -2.89
CA GLY A 343 -4.79 12.41 -3.42
C GLY A 343 -4.41 12.95 -4.80
N TYR A 344 -3.33 12.47 -5.42
CA TYR A 344 -2.95 12.88 -6.77
C TYR A 344 -3.89 12.28 -7.83
N ARG A 345 -4.18 13.05 -8.86
CA ARG A 345 -5.15 12.66 -9.91
C ARG A 345 -4.62 12.80 -11.33
N LYS A 346 -3.53 13.55 -11.54
CA LYS A 346 -2.97 13.87 -12.86
C LYS A 346 -1.45 13.65 -12.90
N PRO A 347 -0.99 12.38 -12.76
CA PRO A 347 0.42 12.08 -12.73
C PRO A 347 1.08 12.24 -14.10
N LEU A 348 2.32 12.77 -14.09
CA LEU A 348 3.27 12.69 -15.18
C LEU A 348 4.28 11.58 -14.89
N LEU A 349 4.35 10.58 -15.76
CA LEU A 349 5.30 9.48 -15.68
C LEU A 349 6.48 9.77 -16.61
N ILE A 350 7.68 9.88 -16.04
CA ILE A 350 8.93 10.06 -16.80
C ILE A 350 9.76 8.77 -16.69
N ALA A 351 10.11 8.16 -17.82
CA ALA A 351 10.90 6.94 -17.81
C ALA A 351 12.01 6.95 -18.88
N ALA A 352 13.17 6.37 -18.53
CA ALA A 352 14.21 6.08 -19.50
C ALA A 352 13.69 5.02 -20.50
N GLN A 353 14.04 5.18 -21.80
CA GLN A 353 13.72 4.21 -22.83
C GLN A 353 14.41 2.88 -22.56
N GLY A 354 13.75 1.78 -22.95
CA GLY A 354 14.24 0.42 -22.76
C GLY A 354 13.24 -0.48 -22.07
N ARG A 355 13.59 -1.76 -21.94
CA ARG A 355 12.68 -2.80 -21.44
C ARG A 355 12.11 -2.46 -20.06
N ILE A 356 12.94 -2.00 -19.13
CA ILE A 356 12.52 -1.67 -17.76
C ILE A 356 11.57 -0.46 -17.77
N GLY A 357 11.94 0.63 -18.46
CA GLY A 357 11.07 1.82 -18.53
C GLY A 357 9.70 1.50 -19.14
N TYR A 358 9.67 0.77 -20.27
CA TYR A 358 8.40 0.41 -20.91
C TYR A 358 7.55 -0.55 -20.08
N SER A 359 8.15 -1.54 -19.39
CA SER A 359 7.40 -2.44 -18.51
C SER A 359 6.84 -1.69 -17.29
N SER A 360 7.61 -0.76 -16.71
CA SER A 360 7.16 0.08 -15.59
C SER A 360 6.04 1.03 -16.00
N ILE A 361 6.13 1.68 -17.17
CA ILE A 361 5.04 2.50 -17.71
C ILE A 361 3.76 1.68 -17.83
N LYS A 362 3.84 0.53 -18.49
CA LYS A 362 2.68 -0.34 -18.70
C LYS A 362 2.05 -0.76 -17.39
N ALA A 363 2.85 -1.16 -16.40
CA ALA A 363 2.37 -1.61 -15.10
C ALA A 363 1.73 -0.45 -14.30
N PHE A 364 2.34 0.73 -14.33
CA PHE A 364 1.78 1.94 -13.71
C PHE A 364 0.43 2.30 -14.34
N GLU A 365 0.35 2.37 -15.68
CA GLU A 365 -0.90 2.68 -16.40
C GLU A 365 -2.01 1.67 -16.09
N GLN A 366 -1.69 0.38 -16.03
CA GLN A 366 -2.63 -0.68 -15.67
C GLN A 366 -3.14 -0.53 -14.24
N ALA A 367 -2.24 -0.31 -13.27
CA ALA A 367 -2.60 -0.10 -11.88
C ALA A 367 -3.40 1.20 -11.69
N TRP A 368 -3.00 2.28 -12.36
CA TRP A 368 -3.71 3.55 -12.33
C TRP A 368 -5.14 3.42 -12.86
N ALA A 369 -5.34 2.65 -13.93
CA ALA A 369 -6.67 2.40 -14.52
C ALA A 369 -7.63 1.64 -13.59
N THR A 370 -7.13 0.98 -12.55
CA THR A 370 -8.01 0.32 -11.54
C THR A 370 -8.61 1.31 -10.54
N VAL A 371 -8.00 2.49 -10.38
CA VAL A 371 -8.39 3.48 -9.37
C VAL A 371 -8.86 4.80 -9.99
N SER A 372 -8.53 5.09 -11.26
CA SER A 372 -8.88 6.32 -11.96
C SER A 372 -9.30 6.05 -13.40
N GLN A 373 -10.23 6.86 -13.91
CA GLN A 373 -10.60 6.86 -15.34
C GLN A 373 -9.68 7.75 -16.19
N ASP A 374 -8.94 8.67 -15.57
CA ASP A 374 -7.99 9.54 -16.25
C ASP A 374 -6.67 8.80 -16.50
N LYS A 375 -6.12 8.96 -17.71
CA LYS A 375 -4.84 8.35 -18.07
C LYS A 375 -3.68 9.22 -17.61
N PRO A 376 -2.59 8.63 -17.10
CA PRO A 376 -1.34 9.34 -16.84
C PRO A 376 -0.79 10.00 -18.12
N VAL A 377 -0.08 11.11 -17.95
CA VAL A 377 0.77 11.65 -19.02
C VAL A 377 2.08 10.88 -18.99
N VAL A 378 2.55 10.41 -20.13
CA VAL A 378 3.78 9.62 -20.24
C VAL A 378 4.81 10.36 -21.08
N ALA A 379 6.03 10.45 -20.57
CA ALA A 379 7.18 11.00 -21.27
C ALA A 379 8.37 10.04 -21.18
N THR A 380 9.05 9.79 -22.31
CA THR A 380 10.24 8.93 -22.34
C THR A 380 11.42 9.68 -22.96
N PHE A 381 12.63 9.31 -22.56
CA PHE A 381 13.88 9.84 -23.11
C PHE A 381 14.86 8.70 -23.41
N GLY A 382 15.64 8.83 -24.48
CA GLY A 382 16.69 7.89 -24.84
C GLY A 382 18.08 8.42 -24.48
N ALA A 383 18.37 9.64 -24.87
CA ALA A 383 19.65 10.28 -24.61
C ALA A 383 19.53 11.41 -23.56
N ARG A 384 20.60 11.64 -22.81
CA ARG A 384 20.62 12.66 -21.74
C ARG A 384 20.33 14.08 -22.24
N ASN A 385 20.75 14.42 -23.45
CA ASN A 385 20.50 15.74 -24.05
C ASN A 385 19.02 15.97 -24.43
N GLU A 386 18.19 14.94 -24.43
CA GLU A 386 16.76 15.02 -24.71
C GLU A 386 15.94 15.41 -23.48
N VAL A 387 16.48 15.20 -22.27
CA VAL A 387 15.75 15.33 -20.98
C VAL A 387 15.13 16.71 -20.82
N GLN A 388 15.87 17.79 -21.07
CA GLN A 388 15.34 19.15 -20.92
C GLN A 388 14.13 19.43 -21.81
N GLY A 389 14.25 19.09 -23.10
CA GLY A 389 13.16 19.26 -24.07
C GLY A 389 11.95 18.39 -23.76
N MET A 390 12.20 17.15 -23.35
CA MET A 390 11.16 16.21 -22.96
C MET A 390 10.38 16.72 -21.74
N VAL A 391 11.04 17.14 -20.65
CA VAL A 391 10.39 17.67 -19.45
C VAL A 391 9.54 18.89 -19.77
N LYS A 392 10.08 19.86 -20.52
CA LYS A 392 9.35 21.06 -20.94
C LYS A 392 8.09 20.73 -21.74
N ASN A 393 8.19 19.78 -22.69
CA ASN A 393 7.05 19.36 -23.51
C ASN A 393 5.99 18.63 -22.66
N ALA A 394 6.42 17.72 -21.80
CA ALA A 394 5.54 16.93 -20.95
C ALA A 394 4.73 17.81 -19.97
N LEU A 395 5.39 18.77 -19.31
CA LEU A 395 4.72 19.69 -18.37
C LEU A 395 3.80 20.69 -19.09
N SER A 396 4.04 20.96 -20.39
CA SER A 396 3.09 21.76 -21.20
C SER A 396 1.87 20.96 -21.69
N GLY A 397 1.70 19.71 -21.26
CA GLY A 397 0.61 18.82 -21.66
C GLY A 397 0.79 18.14 -23.02
N ARG A 398 1.99 18.25 -23.63
CA ARG A 398 2.33 17.56 -24.87
C ARG A 398 2.98 16.22 -24.55
N SER A 399 2.26 15.13 -24.80
CA SER A 399 2.85 13.78 -24.71
C SER A 399 3.95 13.62 -25.76
N THR A 400 5.13 13.14 -25.36
CA THR A 400 6.16 12.71 -26.32
C THR A 400 5.83 11.27 -26.71
N ALA A 401 5.38 11.08 -27.97
CA ALA A 401 5.00 9.78 -28.49
C ALA A 401 6.16 8.76 -28.43
N ARG A 402 5.83 7.50 -28.19
CA ARG A 402 6.71 6.34 -28.42
C ARG A 402 7.16 6.34 -29.89
N ALA A 403 8.42 6.01 -30.14
CA ALA A 403 8.89 5.79 -31.50
C ALA A 403 8.04 4.70 -32.19
N GLY A 404 7.18 5.10 -33.13
CA GLY A 404 6.30 4.22 -33.90
C GLY A 404 4.79 4.34 -33.65
N GLU A 405 4.33 5.08 -32.64
CA GLU A 405 2.90 5.36 -32.43
C GLU A 405 2.57 6.81 -32.80
N VAL A 406 1.70 6.98 -33.79
CA VAL A 406 1.10 8.28 -34.13
C VAL A 406 -0.01 8.54 -33.11
N VAL A 407 0.29 9.31 -32.06
CA VAL A 407 -0.74 9.77 -31.12
C VAL A 407 -1.45 10.96 -31.74
N GLN A 408 -2.72 10.80 -32.11
CA GLN A 408 -3.59 11.92 -32.43
C GLN A 408 -3.78 12.77 -31.16
N LEU A 409 -3.17 13.95 -31.17
CA LEU A 409 -3.33 14.98 -30.14
C LEU A 409 -4.76 15.50 -30.19
N SER A 410 -5.61 15.05 -29.27
CA SER A 410 -6.80 15.80 -28.92
C SER A 410 -6.34 17.11 -28.28
N ALA A 411 -6.77 18.25 -28.84
CA ALA A 411 -6.53 19.59 -28.31
C ALA A 411 -7.37 19.80 -27.03
N ALA A 412 -7.08 19.03 -25.98
CA ALA A 412 -7.59 19.30 -24.65
C ALA A 412 -6.73 20.38 -23.99
N ALA A 413 -7.35 21.27 -23.21
CA ALA A 413 -6.69 22.30 -22.42
C ALA A 413 -5.50 21.72 -21.62
N PRO A 414 -4.45 22.51 -21.33
CA PRO A 414 -3.27 22.02 -20.63
C PRO A 414 -3.71 21.34 -19.33
N ARG A 415 -3.50 20.03 -19.26
CA ARG A 415 -3.80 19.26 -18.05
C ARG A 415 -2.81 19.72 -16.98
N SER A 416 -3.31 20.28 -15.90
CA SER A 416 -2.48 20.62 -14.75
C SER A 416 -1.95 19.33 -14.15
N ILE A 417 -0.67 19.01 -14.37
CA ILE A 417 0.04 17.90 -13.70
C ILE A 417 0.08 18.23 -12.20
N ASP A 418 -0.22 17.25 -11.35
CA ASP A 418 -0.22 17.41 -9.89
C ASP A 418 0.88 16.61 -9.20
N VAL A 419 1.50 15.65 -9.90
CA VAL A 419 2.64 14.87 -9.39
C VAL A 419 3.49 14.34 -10.55
N VAL A 420 4.79 14.17 -10.34
CA VAL A 420 5.72 13.50 -11.27
C VAL A 420 6.19 12.19 -10.65
N TYR A 421 6.17 11.10 -11.43
CA TYR A 421 6.81 9.83 -11.06
C TYR A 421 7.92 9.47 -12.03
N VAL A 422 9.14 9.25 -11.51
CA VAL A 422 10.36 9.03 -12.31
C VAL A 422 10.81 7.58 -12.21
N VAL A 423 11.02 6.94 -13.36
CA VAL A 423 11.63 5.60 -13.51
C VAL A 423 12.92 5.73 -14.30
N ALA A 424 14.00 6.06 -13.60
CA ALA A 424 15.32 6.32 -14.17
C ALA A 424 16.41 5.91 -13.18
N ASN A 425 17.65 5.77 -13.64
CA ASN A 425 18.77 5.53 -12.71
C ASN A 425 19.13 6.81 -11.92
N SER A 426 20.00 6.67 -10.91
CA SER A 426 20.41 7.77 -10.02
C SER A 426 20.95 8.97 -10.81
N LEU A 427 21.84 8.75 -11.77
CA LEU A 427 22.45 9.82 -12.56
C LEU A 427 21.43 10.55 -13.47
N GLU A 428 20.52 9.82 -14.08
CA GLU A 428 19.44 10.38 -14.91
C GLU A 428 18.45 11.18 -14.07
N THR A 429 18.13 10.68 -12.88
CA THR A 429 17.23 11.34 -11.92
C THR A 429 17.79 12.69 -11.44
N ARG A 430 19.09 12.73 -11.13
CA ARG A 430 19.82 13.97 -10.78
C ARG A 430 19.78 15.04 -11.90
N MET A 431 19.60 14.61 -13.14
CA MET A 431 19.38 15.51 -14.28
C MET A 431 17.92 15.93 -14.44
N ILE A 432 16.97 15.00 -14.24
CA ILE A 432 15.53 15.25 -14.45
C ILE A 432 15.00 16.27 -13.46
N LYS A 433 15.30 16.10 -12.17
CA LYS A 433 14.73 16.91 -11.09
C LYS A 433 14.94 18.43 -11.28
N PRO A 434 16.17 18.94 -11.54
CA PRO A 434 16.37 20.38 -11.77
C PRO A 434 15.57 20.92 -12.95
N TYR A 435 15.39 20.14 -14.02
CA TYR A 435 14.58 20.56 -15.17
C TYR A 435 13.09 20.63 -14.84
N VAL A 436 12.58 19.73 -13.99
CA VAL A 436 11.20 19.80 -13.50
C VAL A 436 11.04 21.04 -12.65
N ASP A 437 11.94 21.28 -11.68
CA ASP A 437 11.89 22.44 -10.77
C ASP A 437 11.90 23.78 -11.53
N ILE A 438 12.78 23.94 -12.54
CA ILE A 438 12.87 25.16 -13.34
C ILE A 438 11.62 25.35 -14.24
N SER A 439 10.99 24.26 -14.66
CA SER A 439 9.84 24.28 -15.57
C SER A 439 8.51 24.57 -14.85
N VAL A 440 8.48 24.44 -13.53
CA VAL A 440 7.32 24.78 -12.70
C VAL A 440 7.42 26.25 -12.27
N ASN A 441 6.26 26.93 -12.18
CA ASN A 441 6.20 28.31 -11.70
C ASN A 441 6.88 28.40 -10.32
N PRO A 442 7.76 29.38 -10.05
CA PRO A 442 8.46 29.56 -8.76
C PRO A 442 7.55 29.63 -7.53
N MET A 443 6.26 29.90 -7.72
CA MET A 443 5.25 29.97 -6.65
C MET A 443 4.52 28.62 -6.42
N GLY A 444 4.82 27.56 -7.18
CA GLY A 444 4.21 26.24 -7.05
C GLY A 444 5.27 25.16 -6.91
N SER A 445 5.13 24.24 -5.95
CA SER A 445 5.94 23.02 -5.87
C SER A 445 5.18 21.88 -6.54
N LEU A 446 5.83 21.17 -7.47
CA LEU A 446 5.30 19.95 -8.06
C LEU A 446 6.01 18.77 -7.38
N PRO A 447 5.30 17.94 -6.58
CA PRO A 447 5.90 16.81 -5.92
C PRO A 447 6.51 15.82 -6.92
N ILE A 448 7.72 15.34 -6.63
CA ILE A 448 8.46 14.40 -7.47
C ILE A 448 8.69 13.13 -6.67
N TYR A 449 8.19 12.03 -7.19
CA TYR A 449 8.37 10.68 -6.68
C TYR A 449 9.23 9.86 -7.65
N SER A 450 9.97 8.89 -7.15
CA SER A 450 10.78 8.02 -8.01
C SER A 450 10.83 6.58 -7.51
N SER A 451 11.21 5.70 -8.42
CA SER A 451 11.45 4.30 -8.12
C SER A 451 12.78 4.08 -7.40
N SER A 452 12.97 2.90 -6.80
CA SER A 452 14.21 2.43 -6.18
C SER A 452 15.46 2.55 -7.06
N ARG A 453 15.28 2.58 -8.38
CA ARG A 453 16.38 2.74 -9.35
C ARG A 453 17.06 4.11 -9.29
N SER A 454 16.37 5.11 -8.76
CA SER A 454 16.90 6.48 -8.61
C SER A 454 17.86 6.62 -7.43
N TYR A 455 17.94 5.62 -6.55
CA TYR A 455 18.84 5.61 -5.41
C TYR A 455 19.99 4.62 -5.57
N ASP A 456 21.20 5.12 -5.34
CA ASP A 456 22.42 4.31 -5.30
C ASP A 456 23.13 4.52 -3.96
N SER A 457 23.07 3.50 -3.10
CA SER A 457 23.68 3.53 -1.77
C SER A 457 25.22 3.49 -1.80
N ALA A 458 25.81 3.20 -2.96
CA ALA A 458 27.27 3.22 -3.12
C ALA A 458 27.82 4.66 -3.28
N THR A 459 26.95 5.64 -3.56
CA THR A 459 27.36 7.05 -3.71
C THR A 459 27.37 7.73 -2.35
N THR A 460 28.52 8.24 -1.93
CA THR A 460 28.70 9.03 -0.68
C THR A 460 28.48 10.54 -0.90
N GLU A 461 28.17 10.96 -2.12
CA GLU A 461 27.96 12.37 -2.44
C GLU A 461 26.61 12.85 -1.92
N VAL A 462 26.64 13.98 -1.21
CA VAL A 462 25.43 14.70 -0.76
C VAL A 462 24.62 15.11 -2.00
N ALA A 463 23.38 14.68 -2.07
CA ALA A 463 22.52 14.89 -3.23
C ALA A 463 21.56 16.08 -2.99
N SER A 464 22.10 17.26 -2.71
CA SER A 464 21.28 18.45 -2.39
C SER A 464 20.33 18.87 -3.53
N GLU A 465 20.66 18.56 -4.78
CA GLU A 465 19.79 18.79 -5.93
C GLU A 465 18.53 17.91 -5.92
N LEU A 466 18.50 16.84 -5.12
CA LEU A 466 17.34 15.98 -4.96
C LEU A 466 16.42 16.36 -3.79
N ASN A 467 16.74 17.41 -3.03
CA ASN A 467 15.92 17.84 -1.89
C ASN A 467 14.44 17.98 -2.24
N GLY A 468 13.57 17.46 -1.37
CA GLY A 468 12.12 17.42 -1.55
C GLY A 468 11.63 16.31 -2.50
N MET A 469 12.51 15.47 -3.02
CA MET A 469 12.13 14.32 -3.85
C MET A 469 11.87 13.10 -2.99
N HIS A 470 10.79 12.37 -3.27
CA HIS A 470 10.42 11.12 -2.62
C HIS A 470 10.94 9.93 -3.41
N ILE A 471 11.49 8.93 -2.71
CA ILE A 471 11.98 7.69 -3.31
C ILE A 471 11.34 6.49 -2.62
N SER A 472 10.85 5.53 -3.40
CA SER A 472 10.47 4.22 -2.88
C SER A 472 11.62 3.24 -2.99
N ASP A 473 11.95 2.55 -1.90
CA ASP A 473 12.90 1.45 -1.91
C ASP A 473 12.59 0.47 -0.77
N MET A 474 13.39 -0.56 -0.67
CA MET A 474 13.33 -1.56 0.39
C MET A 474 13.66 -0.95 1.76
N PRO A 475 13.06 -1.42 2.86
CA PRO A 475 13.42 -1.02 4.22
C PRO A 475 14.91 -1.10 4.50
N LEU A 476 15.60 -2.17 4.03
CA LEU A 476 17.06 -2.30 4.17
C LEU A 476 17.82 -1.12 3.54
N MET A 477 17.31 -0.51 2.48
CA MET A 477 17.97 0.61 1.79
C MET A 477 17.66 1.96 2.43
N LEU A 478 16.49 2.11 3.07
CA LEU A 478 15.96 3.39 3.56
C LEU A 478 16.09 3.62 5.08
N GLY A 479 16.74 2.71 5.81
CA GLY A 479 17.06 2.94 7.23
C GLY A 479 16.34 2.05 8.24
N GLY A 480 15.60 1.02 7.80
CA GLY A 480 14.89 0.11 8.71
C GLY A 480 15.74 -0.97 9.39
N TYR A 481 17.00 -1.14 8.97
CA TYR A 481 17.86 -2.26 9.35
C TYR A 481 19.32 -1.83 9.56
N GLU A 482 19.55 -0.79 10.38
CA GLU A 482 20.88 -0.20 10.59
C GLU A 482 21.87 -1.24 11.13
N GLN A 483 21.48 -1.99 12.13
CA GLN A 483 22.35 -3.03 12.74
C GLN A 483 22.74 -4.09 11.72
N GLN A 484 21.80 -4.55 10.91
CA GLN A 484 22.07 -5.52 9.85
C GLN A 484 22.97 -4.93 8.75
N ARG A 485 22.75 -3.66 8.37
CA ARG A 485 23.62 -2.96 7.40
C ARG A 485 25.06 -2.87 7.88
N GLU A 486 25.29 -2.57 9.16
CA GLU A 486 26.62 -2.57 9.76
C GLU A 486 27.26 -3.96 9.72
N GLN A 487 26.49 -5.00 10.04
CA GLN A 487 26.97 -6.39 9.95
C GLN A 487 27.29 -6.80 8.51
N ILE A 488 26.45 -6.43 7.53
CA ILE A 488 26.68 -6.69 6.12
C ILE A 488 27.96 -6.00 5.65
N ALA A 489 28.16 -4.73 6.00
CA ALA A 489 29.34 -3.97 5.65
C ALA A 489 30.63 -4.59 6.23
N LEU A 490 30.53 -5.15 7.43
CA LEU A 490 31.67 -5.81 8.09
C LEU A 490 31.99 -7.19 7.48
N LEU A 491 30.96 -8.00 7.23
CA LEU A 491 31.13 -9.40 6.79
C LEU A 491 31.28 -9.51 5.26
N TRP A 492 30.62 -8.64 4.52
CA TRP A 492 30.56 -8.66 3.05
C TRP A 492 30.68 -7.25 2.46
N PRO A 493 31.82 -6.57 2.59
CA PRO A 493 32.00 -5.16 2.21
C PRO A 493 31.75 -4.87 0.72
N GLN A 494 31.80 -5.88 -0.13
CA GLN A 494 31.45 -5.76 -1.56
C GLN A 494 29.94 -5.75 -1.84
N THR A 495 29.10 -6.05 -0.84
CA THR A 495 27.63 -6.08 -0.99
C THR A 495 27.08 -4.66 -0.90
N GLN A 496 27.05 -3.94 -2.04
CA GLN A 496 26.60 -2.56 -2.16
C GLN A 496 25.62 -2.41 -3.33
N GLY A 497 24.86 -1.33 -3.37
CA GLY A 497 23.94 -1.01 -4.46
C GLY A 497 22.94 -2.16 -4.73
N ASP A 498 22.88 -2.63 -5.96
CA ASP A 498 21.96 -3.71 -6.37
C ASP A 498 22.26 -5.05 -5.69
N LEU A 499 23.51 -5.31 -5.26
CA LEU A 499 23.82 -6.52 -4.50
C LEU A 499 23.19 -6.50 -3.10
N MET A 500 23.02 -5.31 -2.50
CA MET A 500 22.30 -5.16 -1.23
C MET A 500 20.82 -5.53 -1.38
N ARG A 501 20.19 -5.17 -2.51
CA ARG A 501 18.81 -5.55 -2.81
C ARG A 501 18.67 -7.07 -3.03
N LEU A 502 19.65 -7.70 -3.68
CA LEU A 502 19.70 -9.16 -3.83
C LEU A 502 19.97 -9.87 -2.49
N PHE A 503 20.74 -9.27 -1.60
CA PHE A 503 20.92 -9.76 -0.24
C PHE A 503 19.58 -9.77 0.51
N ALA A 504 18.81 -8.67 0.45
CA ALA A 504 17.46 -8.59 1.04
C ALA A 504 16.51 -9.66 0.47
N LEU A 505 16.55 -9.88 -0.85
CA LEU A 505 15.79 -10.97 -1.49
C LEU A 505 16.13 -12.34 -0.89
N GLY A 506 17.42 -12.62 -0.70
CA GLY A 506 17.88 -13.88 -0.10
C GLY A 506 17.44 -14.03 1.35
N TYR A 507 17.58 -12.97 2.14
CA TYR A 507 17.13 -12.94 3.54
C TYR A 507 15.65 -13.27 3.66
N ASP A 508 14.82 -12.59 2.90
CA ASP A 508 13.38 -12.77 2.94
C ASP A 508 12.92 -14.11 2.36
N ALA A 509 13.62 -14.65 1.36
CA ALA A 509 13.28 -15.94 0.79
C ALA A 509 13.34 -17.07 1.83
N VAL A 510 14.31 -17.04 2.75
CA VAL A 510 14.42 -18.00 3.84
C VAL A 510 13.38 -17.74 4.93
N SER A 511 13.18 -16.48 5.30
CA SER A 511 12.19 -16.11 6.33
C SER A 511 10.76 -16.45 5.92
N LEU A 512 10.44 -16.40 4.62
CA LEU A 512 9.12 -16.74 4.06
C LEU A 512 8.89 -18.25 3.94
N ALA A 513 9.94 -19.06 3.82
CA ALA A 513 9.87 -20.47 3.39
C ALA A 513 8.83 -21.28 4.16
N GLU A 514 8.76 -21.12 5.48
CA GLU A 514 7.82 -21.86 6.34
C GLU A 514 6.38 -21.38 6.21
N ASN A 515 6.17 -20.14 5.80
CA ASN A 515 4.87 -19.46 5.84
C ASN A 515 4.18 -19.38 4.48
N LEU A 516 4.87 -19.65 3.37
CA LEU A 516 4.36 -19.48 2.00
C LEU A 516 2.99 -20.14 1.75
N PRO A 517 2.75 -21.40 2.13
CA PRO A 517 1.46 -22.05 1.88
C PRO A 517 0.29 -21.39 2.63
N GLN A 518 0.56 -20.88 3.84
CA GLN A 518 -0.42 -20.16 4.66
C GLN A 518 -0.67 -18.76 4.12
N MET A 519 0.39 -18.02 3.78
CA MET A 519 0.30 -16.67 3.21
C MET A 519 -0.52 -16.67 1.91
N ARG A 520 -0.44 -17.71 1.10
CA ARG A 520 -1.25 -17.85 -0.11
C ARG A 520 -2.72 -18.07 0.19
N LYS A 521 -3.04 -18.88 1.20
CA LYS A 521 -4.43 -19.16 1.61
C LYS A 521 -5.06 -17.96 2.32
N VAL A 522 -4.23 -17.17 3.02
CA VAL A 522 -4.66 -16.05 3.84
C VAL A 522 -4.17 -14.75 3.20
N ASN A 523 -4.94 -14.21 2.24
CA ASN A 523 -4.60 -12.97 1.53
C ASN A 523 -4.28 -11.77 2.46
N ALA A 524 -4.68 -11.86 3.72
CA ALA A 524 -4.44 -10.83 4.73
C ALA A 524 -3.11 -11.01 5.48
N MET A 525 -2.48 -12.18 5.36
CA MET A 525 -1.23 -12.45 6.06
C MET A 525 -0.09 -11.68 5.40
N GLN A 526 0.56 -10.84 6.19
CA GLN A 526 1.72 -10.06 5.78
C GLN A 526 2.88 -10.36 6.70
N GLN A 527 4.08 -10.35 6.17
CA GLN A 527 5.31 -10.54 6.93
C GLN A 527 6.27 -9.38 6.64
N PRO A 528 6.78 -8.69 7.68
CA PRO A 528 7.81 -7.70 7.48
C PRO A 528 9.10 -8.37 7.00
N GLY A 529 9.73 -7.77 5.99
CA GLY A 529 10.98 -8.25 5.41
C GLY A 529 11.95 -7.12 5.11
N MET A 530 13.20 -7.47 4.85
CA MET A 530 14.23 -6.51 4.42
C MET A 530 13.91 -5.88 3.06
N SER A 531 13.19 -6.61 2.19
CA SER A 531 12.82 -6.14 0.85
C SER A 531 11.44 -5.46 0.78
N GLY A 532 10.71 -5.34 1.90
CA GLY A 532 9.41 -4.71 1.98
C GLY A 532 8.46 -5.44 2.92
N GLN A 533 7.23 -4.96 3.04
CA GLN A 533 6.14 -5.71 3.65
C GLN A 533 5.65 -6.77 2.64
N LEU A 534 5.74 -8.04 3.01
CA LEU A 534 5.57 -9.17 2.10
C LEU A 534 4.20 -9.83 2.26
N SER A 535 3.57 -10.19 1.16
CA SER A 535 2.35 -11.00 1.09
C SER A 535 2.39 -11.91 -0.13
N VAL A 536 1.47 -12.87 -0.22
CA VAL A 536 1.35 -13.78 -1.37
C VAL A 536 0.02 -13.55 -2.05
N ASP A 537 0.03 -13.31 -3.36
CA ASP A 537 -1.21 -13.19 -4.13
C ASP A 537 -1.80 -14.56 -4.52
N ALA A 538 -3.00 -14.57 -5.11
CA ALA A 538 -3.68 -15.77 -5.53
C ALA A 538 -2.89 -16.59 -6.58
N ASN A 539 -2.00 -15.94 -7.33
CA ASN A 539 -1.18 -16.58 -8.36
C ASN A 539 0.15 -17.13 -7.80
N GLY A 540 0.43 -16.91 -6.51
CA GLY A 540 1.68 -17.31 -5.88
C GLY A 540 2.82 -16.29 -6.01
N ASN A 541 2.55 -15.08 -6.50
CA ASN A 541 3.57 -14.04 -6.53
C ASN A 541 3.75 -13.43 -5.13
N ILE A 542 4.99 -13.22 -4.73
CA ILE A 542 5.33 -12.45 -3.55
C ILE A 542 5.17 -10.97 -3.89
N VAL A 543 4.18 -10.35 -3.29
CA VAL A 543 3.92 -8.92 -3.40
C VAL A 543 4.71 -8.21 -2.29
N ARG A 544 5.50 -7.22 -2.69
CA ARG A 544 6.30 -6.40 -1.77
C ARG A 544 5.70 -5.00 -1.69
N VAL A 545 5.44 -4.49 -0.50
CA VAL A 545 5.12 -3.09 -0.28
C VAL A 545 6.39 -2.38 0.16
N LEU A 546 6.87 -1.44 -0.66
CA LEU A 546 8.08 -0.68 -0.42
C LEU A 546 7.82 0.49 0.54
N ASP A 547 8.86 0.91 1.23
CA ASP A 547 8.87 2.13 2.02
C ASP A 547 9.13 3.35 1.15
N TRP A 548 8.79 4.53 1.68
CA TRP A 548 9.09 5.82 1.08
C TRP A 548 10.03 6.62 1.97
N ALA A 549 10.90 7.39 1.35
CA ALA A 549 11.80 8.32 2.00
C ALA A 549 11.91 9.60 1.18
N THR A 550 12.18 10.70 1.86
CA THR A 550 12.30 12.03 1.25
C THR A 550 13.72 12.55 1.40
N TYR A 551 14.30 13.13 0.34
CA TYR A 551 15.56 13.84 0.43
C TYR A 551 15.41 15.13 1.21
N GLN A 552 16.15 15.25 2.33
CA GLN A 552 16.25 16.43 3.18
C GLN A 552 17.73 16.74 3.41
N ASN A 553 18.14 17.95 3.06
CA ASN A 553 19.55 18.39 3.15
C ASN A 553 20.55 17.46 2.42
N GLY A 554 20.09 16.81 1.35
CA GLY A 554 20.88 15.87 0.56
C GLY A 554 20.98 14.45 1.12
N GLU A 555 20.29 14.15 2.21
CA GLU A 555 20.20 12.83 2.84
C GLU A 555 18.76 12.29 2.76
N LEU A 556 18.60 10.98 2.76
CA LEU A 556 17.30 10.32 2.78
C LEU A 556 16.78 10.19 4.20
N VAL A 557 15.59 10.72 4.44
CA VAL A 557 14.83 10.59 5.69
C VAL A 557 13.60 9.76 5.43
N SER A 558 13.41 8.66 6.17
CA SER A 558 12.25 7.78 6.02
C SER A 558 10.95 8.53 6.33
N ASP A 559 9.96 8.42 5.43
CA ASP A 559 8.62 9.01 5.64
C ASP A 559 7.84 8.25 6.74
N SER A 560 8.29 7.04 7.11
CA SER A 560 7.71 6.22 8.19
C SER A 560 8.22 6.59 9.59
N ALA A 561 9.26 7.43 9.70
CA ALA A 561 9.67 7.97 10.99
C ALA A 561 8.57 8.89 11.49
N ALA A 562 7.96 8.55 12.65
CA ALA A 562 6.96 9.39 13.29
C ALA A 562 7.47 10.83 13.35
N PRO A 563 6.64 11.86 13.05
CA PRO A 563 7.07 13.23 13.21
C PRO A 563 7.53 13.41 14.66
N GLN A 564 8.82 13.65 14.86
CA GLN A 564 9.28 14.23 16.11
C GLN A 564 8.53 15.55 16.22
N LEU A 565 7.63 15.63 17.20
CA LEU A 565 6.99 16.88 17.59
C LEU A 565 8.14 17.87 17.93
N GLU A 566 8.57 18.65 16.93
CA GLU A 566 9.41 19.80 17.19
C GLU A 566 8.62 20.73 18.10
N GLY A 567 9.14 20.85 19.33
CA GLY A 567 9.04 21.96 20.24
C GLY A 567 7.68 22.64 20.35
N ALA A 568 6.89 22.26 21.35
CA ALA A 568 6.05 23.26 22.01
C ALA A 568 6.93 24.46 22.41
N PRO A 569 6.53 25.71 22.12
CA PRO A 569 7.31 26.86 22.55
C PRO A 569 7.38 26.87 24.07
N ASN A 570 8.60 26.96 24.57
CA ASN A 570 8.92 27.13 25.98
C ASN A 570 8.26 28.44 26.47
N GLU A 571 7.07 28.37 27.06
CA GLU A 571 6.51 29.48 27.80
C GLU A 571 7.39 29.72 29.04
N GLY A 572 7.93 30.90 29.09
CA GLY A 572 8.89 31.35 30.08
C GLY A 572 8.43 31.15 31.52
N SER A 573 9.24 30.51 32.31
CA SER A 573 9.20 30.61 33.76
C SER A 573 9.96 31.85 34.17
N SER A 574 9.22 32.87 34.55
CA SER A 574 9.67 33.97 35.38
C SER A 574 10.15 33.45 36.71
N GLY A 575 11.33 33.89 37.12
CA GLY A 575 12.01 33.47 38.34
C GLY A 575 11.32 33.88 39.62
N THR A 576 11.64 33.11 40.65
CA THR A 576 11.89 33.64 42.00
C THR A 576 12.98 32.80 42.65
N ASP A 577 14.01 33.52 43.13
CA ASP A 577 15.03 33.05 44.04
C ASP A 577 14.44 32.37 45.29
N GLU A 578 15.05 31.29 45.73
CA GLU A 578 15.44 31.16 47.16
C GLU A 578 16.43 29.98 47.32
N SER A 579 17.56 30.38 47.90
CA SER A 579 18.68 29.57 48.31
C SER A 579 18.34 28.63 49.48
N ALA A 580 18.76 27.35 49.42
CA ALA A 580 19.15 26.61 50.62
C ALA A 580 20.15 25.49 50.25
N VAL A 581 21.31 25.64 50.80
CA VAL A 581 22.47 24.76 50.89
C VAL A 581 22.13 23.52 51.69
N ALA A 582 22.47 22.33 51.20
CA ALA A 582 22.69 21.15 52.07
C ALA A 582 23.78 20.25 51.43
N GLU A 583 24.84 20.09 52.21
CA GLU A 583 26.03 19.29 51.92
C GLU A 583 25.78 17.76 51.86
N PRO A 584 26.72 16.98 51.33
CA PRO A 584 26.55 15.54 51.14
C PRO A 584 26.94 14.75 52.37
N VAL A 585 26.15 13.77 52.74
CA VAL A 585 26.49 12.76 53.75
C VAL A 585 27.22 11.61 53.07
N SER A 586 28.49 11.46 53.44
CA SER A 586 29.32 10.28 53.18
C SER A 586 28.95 9.14 54.14
N VAL A 587 28.74 7.95 53.63
CA VAL A 587 28.80 6.72 54.42
C VAL A 587 29.83 5.79 53.81
N THR A 588 30.94 5.66 54.50
CA THR A 588 31.95 4.61 54.38
C THR A 588 31.47 3.38 55.15
N ASP A 589 31.75 2.18 54.59
CA ASP A 589 32.28 1.00 55.26
C ASP A 589 32.58 -0.07 54.23
N GLU A 590 33.76 -0.40 54.15
CA GLU A 590 34.73 -1.33 54.74
C GLU A 590 34.86 -2.65 53.95
N GLN A 591 36.11 -2.93 53.63
CA GLN A 591 36.73 -4.17 53.14
C GLN A 591 36.58 -4.40 51.62
N GLY A 592 37.55 -4.17 50.82
CA GLY A 592 39.01 -4.54 50.89
C GLY A 592 39.23 -5.90 50.25
N THR A 593 39.57 -5.93 48.98
CA THR A 593 40.74 -6.61 48.44
C THR A 593 40.75 -6.62 46.91
N THR A 594 41.79 -6.09 46.39
CA THR A 594 42.40 -6.25 45.04
C THR A 594 42.42 -7.68 44.56
N LEU A 595 41.95 -7.92 43.33
CA LEU A 595 42.69 -8.61 42.25
C LEU A 595 42.02 -8.22 40.90
#